data_e38b4411995dad0815ab10fefc75d27a
#
_entry.id   e38b4411995dad0815ab10fefc75d27a
#
_cell.length_a   1.000
_cell.length_b   1.000
_cell.length_c   1.000
_cell.angle_alpha   90.00
_cell.angle_beta   90.00
_cell.angle_gamma   90.00
#
_symmetry.space_group_name_H-M   'P 1'
#
loop_
_entity.id
_entity.type
_entity.pdbx_description
1 polymer ?
#
loop_
_entity_poly.entity_id
_entity_poly.type
_entity_poly.pdbx_seq_one_letter_code
_entity_poly.pdbx_strand_id
1 'polypeptide(L)' 'DFIAANINRNILLAQLPAYAAALDAGGWLLMSGILEADVAPLSEAARAAGFSVTGHALRDGWARVDAVKN' A
#
# COMPACT_ATOMS: atom_id res chain seq x y z
N ASP A 1 -7.05 0.37 13.53
CA ASP A 1 -6.93 -0.62 12.45
C ASP A 1 -5.63 -0.44 11.69
N PHE A 2 -4.94 -1.54 11.47
CA PHE A 2 -3.63 -1.51 10.85
C PHE A 2 -3.36 -2.81 10.09
N ILE A 3 -2.91 -2.68 8.85
CA ILE A 3 -2.44 -3.82 8.05
C ILE A 3 -1.01 -3.51 7.59
N ALA A 4 -0.10 -4.45 7.84
CA ALA A 4 1.26 -4.40 7.30
C ALA A 4 1.44 -5.59 6.38
N ALA A 5 1.70 -5.32 5.10
CA ALA A 5 1.85 -6.36 4.09
C ALA A 5 3.27 -6.28 3.50
N ASN A 6 4.04 -7.34 3.67
CA ASN A 6 5.41 -7.44 3.15
C ASN A 6 5.45 -8.59 2.13
N ILE A 7 4.92 -8.32 0.95
CA ILE A 7 4.80 -9.29 -0.15
C ILE A 7 5.05 -8.58 -1.47
N ASN A 8 5.11 -9.34 -2.57
CA ASN A 8 5.44 -8.75 -3.86
C ASN A 8 4.30 -7.89 -4.42
N ARG A 9 4.65 -7.02 -5.39
CA ARG A 9 3.72 -6.08 -6.00
C ARG A 9 2.46 -6.74 -6.56
N ASN A 10 2.59 -7.86 -7.25
CA ASN A 10 1.45 -8.49 -7.91
C ASN A 10 0.42 -8.97 -6.89
N ILE A 11 0.87 -9.51 -5.77
CA ILE A 11 -0.01 -9.94 -4.69
C ILE A 11 -0.66 -8.73 -4.02
N LEU A 12 0.13 -7.68 -3.77
CA LEU A 12 -0.40 -6.44 -3.18
C LEU A 12 -1.50 -5.84 -4.05
N LEU A 13 -1.28 -5.76 -5.37
CA LEU A 13 -2.28 -5.23 -6.30
C LEU A 13 -3.56 -6.07 -6.26
N ALA A 14 -3.44 -7.38 -6.19
CA ALA A 14 -4.59 -8.28 -6.14
C ALA A 14 -5.36 -8.16 -4.81
N GLN A 15 -4.68 -7.87 -3.71
CA GLN A 15 -5.27 -7.84 -2.38
C GLN A 15 -5.77 -6.46 -1.93
N LEU A 16 -5.42 -5.39 -2.65
CA LEU A 16 -5.82 -4.04 -2.25
C LEU A 16 -7.33 -3.88 -2.00
N PRO A 17 -8.23 -4.44 -2.83
CA PRO A 17 -9.66 -4.36 -2.54
C PRO A 17 -10.04 -5.03 -1.21
N ALA A 18 -9.38 -6.15 -0.89
CA ALA A 18 -9.63 -6.85 0.38
C ALA A 18 -9.15 -6.03 1.57
N TYR A 19 -7.99 -5.36 1.46
CA TYR A 19 -7.49 -4.47 2.50
C TYR A 19 -8.44 -3.29 2.71
N ALA A 20 -8.94 -2.72 1.62
CA ALA A 20 -9.88 -1.61 1.71
C ALA A 20 -11.19 -2.03 2.41
N ALA A 21 -11.66 -3.25 2.14
CA ALA A 21 -12.86 -3.77 2.79
C ALA A 21 -12.63 -4.11 4.27
N ALA A 22 -11.40 -4.52 4.63
CA ALA A 22 -11.08 -4.92 6.00
C ALA A 22 -10.80 -3.74 6.94
N LEU A 23 -10.40 -2.58 6.39
CA LEU A 23 -10.03 -1.42 7.19
C LEU A 23 -11.20 -0.44 7.30
N ASP A 24 -11.41 0.09 8.50
CA ASP A 24 -12.31 1.21 8.71
C ASP A 24 -11.64 2.51 8.25
N ALA A 25 -12.43 3.55 8.06
CA ALA A 25 -11.92 4.88 7.75
C ALA A 25 -10.89 5.31 8.80
N GLY A 26 -9.76 5.81 8.33
CA GLY A 26 -8.63 6.17 9.20
C GLY A 26 -7.68 5.03 9.50
N GLY A 27 -7.98 3.82 9.06
CA GLY A 27 -7.09 2.67 9.24
C GLY A 27 -5.83 2.79 8.37
N TRP A 28 -4.74 2.22 8.83
CA TRP A 28 -3.43 2.32 8.19
C TRP A 28 -3.11 1.08 7.37
N LEU A 29 -2.48 1.30 6.21
CA LEU A 29 -1.94 0.23 5.39
C LEU A 29 -0.47 0.54 5.08
N LEU A 30 0.42 -0.38 5.45
CA LEU A 30 1.82 -0.32 5.06
C LEU A 30 2.11 -1.44 4.07
N MET A 31 2.65 -1.09 2.91
CA MET A 31 3.03 -2.05 1.88
C MET A 31 4.54 -1.99 1.70
N SER A 32 5.22 -3.12 1.89
CA SER A 32 6.67 -3.21 1.76
C SER A 32 7.06 -4.48 1.00
N GLY A 33 8.37 -4.72 0.84
CA GLY A 33 8.83 -5.85 0.04
C GLY A 33 8.73 -5.59 -1.46
N ILE A 34 8.68 -4.33 -1.86
CA ILE A 34 8.56 -3.88 -3.25
C ILE A 34 9.80 -3.10 -3.66
N LEU A 35 9.93 -2.84 -4.95
CA LEU A 35 11.04 -2.07 -5.51
C LEU A 35 10.61 -0.62 -5.73
N GLU A 36 11.58 0.26 -5.91
CA GLU A 36 11.31 1.67 -6.18
C GLU A 36 10.35 1.85 -7.36
N ALA A 37 10.53 1.08 -8.43
CA ALA A 37 9.68 1.16 -9.62
C ALA A 37 8.22 0.79 -9.32
N ASP A 38 7.94 0.10 -8.22
CA ASP A 38 6.60 -0.34 -7.86
C ASP A 38 5.81 0.74 -7.10
N VAL A 39 6.49 1.79 -6.61
CA VAL A 39 5.85 2.82 -5.78
C VAL A 39 4.72 3.53 -6.52
N ALA A 40 4.97 3.98 -7.75
CA ALA A 40 3.96 4.71 -8.52
C ALA A 40 2.74 3.85 -8.84
N PRO A 41 2.87 2.65 -9.43
CA PRO A 41 1.70 1.83 -9.73
C PRO A 41 0.94 1.38 -8.46
N LEU A 42 1.63 1.09 -7.36
CA LEU A 42 0.95 0.74 -6.11
C LEU A 42 0.23 1.94 -5.49
N SER A 43 0.82 3.12 -5.56
CA SER A 43 0.17 4.34 -5.07
C SER A 43 -1.10 4.65 -5.85
N GLU A 44 -1.05 4.51 -7.17
CA GLU A 44 -2.22 4.68 -8.03
C GLU A 44 -3.33 3.69 -7.68
N ALA A 45 -2.96 2.41 -7.54
CA ALA A 45 -3.92 1.36 -7.21
C ALA A 45 -4.52 1.56 -5.81
N ALA A 46 -3.73 2.01 -4.86
CA ALA A 46 -4.21 2.30 -3.51
C ALA A 46 -5.24 3.44 -3.53
N ARG A 47 -4.97 4.51 -4.27
CA ARG A 47 -5.92 5.61 -4.42
C ARG A 47 -7.22 5.13 -5.05
N ALA A 48 -7.14 4.30 -6.09
CA ALA A 48 -8.32 3.74 -6.74
C ALA A 48 -9.13 2.84 -5.79
N ALA A 49 -8.47 2.20 -4.84
CA ALA A 49 -9.14 1.33 -3.85
C ALA A 49 -9.73 2.10 -2.66
N GLY A 50 -9.53 3.42 -2.58
CA GLY A 50 -10.11 4.23 -1.52
C GLY A 50 -9.13 4.64 -0.43
N PHE A 51 -7.83 4.63 -0.73
CA PHE A 51 -6.80 5.07 0.20
C PHE A 51 -6.23 6.44 -0.18
N SER A 52 -5.78 7.18 0.83
CA SER A 52 -4.90 8.33 0.63
C SER A 52 -3.47 7.85 0.89
N VAL A 53 -2.59 8.08 -0.08
CA VAL A 53 -1.17 7.73 0.08
C VAL A 53 -0.49 8.87 0.84
N THR A 54 0.02 8.58 2.03
CA THR A 54 0.60 9.58 2.92
C THR A 54 2.10 9.74 2.72
N GLY A 55 2.76 8.73 2.14
CA GLY A 55 4.18 8.82 1.88
C GLY A 55 4.77 7.50 1.44
N HIS A 56 6.07 7.54 1.17
CA HIS A 56 6.83 6.34 0.87
C HIS A 56 8.26 6.53 1.37
N ALA A 57 8.99 5.42 1.47
CA ALA A 57 10.39 5.44 1.85
C ALA A 57 11.17 4.45 0.98
N LEU A 58 12.45 4.76 0.75
CA LEU A 58 13.36 3.92 -0.02
C LEU A 58 14.55 3.55 0.83
N ARG A 59 14.99 2.30 0.73
CA ARG A 59 16.18 1.83 1.44
C ARG A 59 16.80 0.68 0.66
N ASP A 60 18.03 0.87 0.17
CA ASP A 60 18.81 -0.15 -0.53
C ASP A 60 18.05 -0.77 -1.71
N GLY A 61 17.33 0.06 -2.47
CA GLY A 61 16.54 -0.39 -3.62
C GLY A 61 15.17 -0.93 -3.26
N TRP A 62 14.87 -1.15 -1.99
CA TRP A 62 13.56 -1.56 -1.51
C TRP A 62 12.70 -0.36 -1.15
N ALA A 63 11.40 -0.52 -1.29
CA ALA A 63 10.48 0.56 -1.06
C ALA A 63 9.36 0.16 -0.09
N ARG A 64 8.77 1.18 0.53
CA ARG A 64 7.57 1.05 1.36
C ARG A 64 6.61 2.15 0.94
N VAL A 65 5.32 1.81 0.86
CA VAL A 65 4.26 2.79 0.62
C VAL A 65 3.32 2.79 1.82
N ASP A 66 3.04 3.98 2.36
CA ASP A 66 2.17 4.18 3.50
C ASP A 66 0.86 4.81 3.03
N ALA A 67 -0.26 4.26 3.48
CA ALA A 67 -1.59 4.73 3.08
C ALA A 67 -2.56 4.71 4.24
N VAL A 68 -3.59 5.54 4.15
CA VAL A 68 -4.67 5.63 5.14
C VAL A 68 -6.00 5.45 4.41
N LYS A 69 -6.89 4.63 4.97
CA LYS A 69 -8.21 4.40 4.40
C LYS A 69 -9.06 5.68 4.52
N ASN A 70 -9.62 6.11 3.42
CA ASN A 70 -10.51 7.27 3.38
C ASN A 70 -11.86 7.01 4.05
#